data_7929525cf1d1d69d50357955d37f501e
#
_entry.id   7929525cf1d1d69d50357955d37f501e
#
_cell.length_a   1.000
_cell.length_b   1.000
_cell.length_c   1.000
_cell.angle_alpha   90.00
_cell.angle_beta   90.00
_cell.angle_gamma   90.00
#
_symmetry.space_group_name_H-M   'P 1'
#
loop_
_entity.id
_entity.type
_entity.pdbx_description
1 polymer ?
#
loop_
_entity_poly.entity_id
_entity_poly.type
_entity_poly.pdbx_seq_one_letter_code
_entity_poly.pdbx_strand_id
1 'polypeptide(L)'
;AELKAAGQKNLDANLETLHEACAEFAPGESTQACVAKVTANKPEGGEVAGARAQQPMLKQIVIDNNIASIPGPEHALVDEAPPHRRFNFAYINIPGPFETGMPSTYFIAPPDPEWSEEDQLAYIPGEADLLAVSVHEVWPGHFLQYLHSNRTQNNVGQHFGTYTFSEGWAHYTEQMMVDAGLGDGDPEVRIGQLLNALLRNVRYMSAIGLHTEGMTVEESQKMFEEKAFQDFGNASQQAYRGTYDPGYLNYTLGKLMINKLRDDWTEGRGGREAWGKFHDQFLSYGVPPIPLIREQMLGEDYDGDGAILPN
;
A
#
# COMPACT_ATOMS: atom_id res chain seq x y z
N ALA A 1 14.45 14.01 -13.27
CA ALA A 1 13.48 14.08 -14.38
C ALA A 1 12.76 12.74 -14.58
N GLU A 2 13.48 11.64 -14.71
CA GLU A 2 12.95 10.30 -14.99
C GLU A 2 12.00 9.79 -13.88
N LEU A 3 12.43 9.85 -12.63
CA LEU A 3 11.58 9.49 -11.49
C LEU A 3 10.26 10.29 -11.47
N LYS A 4 10.34 11.60 -11.73
CA LYS A 4 9.14 12.45 -11.79
C LYS A 4 8.20 12.03 -12.90
N ALA A 5 8.73 11.72 -14.08
CA ALA A 5 7.94 11.25 -15.22
C ALA A 5 7.23 9.91 -14.92
N ALA A 6 7.93 8.97 -14.28
CA ALA A 6 7.33 7.69 -13.86
C ALA A 6 6.20 7.88 -12.84
N GLY A 7 6.40 8.74 -11.84
CA GLY A 7 5.38 9.07 -10.85
C GLY A 7 4.16 9.75 -11.47
N GLN A 8 4.37 10.71 -12.37
CA GLN A 8 3.27 11.40 -13.07
C GLN A 8 2.48 10.42 -13.96
N LYS A 9 3.17 9.58 -14.73
CA LYS A 9 2.53 8.55 -15.57
C LYS A 9 1.64 7.62 -14.73
N ASN A 10 2.12 7.20 -13.56
CA ASN A 10 1.35 6.32 -12.68
C ASN A 10 0.16 7.05 -12.03
N LEU A 11 0.33 8.32 -11.64
CA LEU A 11 -0.77 9.15 -11.14
C LEU A 11 -1.87 9.30 -12.19
N ASP A 12 -1.52 9.65 -13.42
CA ASP A 12 -2.47 9.87 -14.51
C ASP A 12 -3.23 8.58 -14.84
N ALA A 13 -2.54 7.43 -14.91
CA ALA A 13 -3.15 6.12 -15.15
C ALA A 13 -4.13 5.72 -14.03
N ASN A 14 -3.78 5.95 -12.76
CA ASN A 14 -4.67 5.64 -11.63
C ASN A 14 -5.89 6.58 -11.61
N LEU A 15 -5.75 7.86 -11.98
CA LEU A 15 -6.89 8.79 -12.11
C LEU A 15 -7.83 8.34 -13.23
N GLU A 16 -7.32 7.93 -14.38
CA GLU A 16 -8.13 7.41 -15.50
C GLU A 16 -8.89 6.15 -15.05
N THR A 17 -8.20 5.19 -14.43
CA THR A 17 -8.84 3.97 -13.92
C THR A 17 -9.89 4.27 -12.84
N LEU A 18 -9.66 5.28 -11.98
CA LEU A 18 -10.67 5.71 -11.01
C LEU A 18 -11.91 6.28 -11.70
N HIS A 19 -11.72 7.09 -12.75
CA HIS A 19 -12.86 7.62 -13.53
C HIS A 19 -13.68 6.50 -14.17
N GLU A 20 -13.02 5.47 -14.71
CA GLU A 20 -13.69 4.30 -15.31
C GLU A 20 -14.45 3.49 -14.23
N ALA A 21 -13.84 3.18 -13.10
CA ALA A 21 -14.47 2.47 -12.00
C ALA A 21 -15.66 3.26 -11.42
N CYS A 22 -15.54 4.57 -11.31
CA CYS A 22 -16.63 5.45 -10.88
C CYS A 22 -17.77 5.51 -11.91
N ALA A 23 -17.48 5.48 -13.21
CA ALA A 23 -18.52 5.44 -14.24
C ALA A 23 -19.31 4.13 -14.19
N GLU A 24 -18.70 3.04 -13.76
CA GLU A 24 -19.36 1.75 -13.52
C GLU A 24 -20.18 1.76 -12.22
N PHE A 25 -19.60 2.22 -11.11
CA PHE A 25 -20.23 2.24 -9.78
C PHE A 25 -21.38 3.24 -9.68
N ALA A 26 -21.24 4.44 -10.25
CA ALA A 26 -22.21 5.53 -10.17
C ALA A 26 -22.42 6.18 -11.55
N PRO A 27 -23.11 5.50 -12.49
CA PRO A 27 -23.29 5.98 -13.87
C PRO A 27 -23.93 7.37 -13.95
N GLY A 28 -23.28 8.28 -14.66
CA GLY A 28 -23.76 9.64 -14.88
C GLY A 28 -23.40 10.65 -13.79
N GLU A 29 -22.70 10.22 -12.73
CA GLU A 29 -22.21 11.11 -11.67
C GLU A 29 -20.78 11.56 -11.92
N SER A 30 -20.37 12.62 -11.22
CA SER A 30 -18.96 13.02 -11.22
C SER A 30 -18.12 12.06 -10.36
N THR A 31 -16.82 11.95 -10.65
CA THR A 31 -15.89 11.17 -9.84
C THR A 31 -15.91 11.59 -8.37
N GLN A 32 -16.03 12.89 -8.09
CA GLN A 32 -16.16 13.41 -6.73
C GLN A 32 -17.41 12.86 -6.01
N ALA A 33 -18.54 12.83 -6.67
CA ALA A 33 -19.78 12.28 -6.10
C ALA A 33 -19.70 10.77 -5.89
N CYS A 34 -19.08 10.05 -6.82
CA CYS A 34 -18.79 8.63 -6.71
C CYS A 34 -17.90 8.34 -5.48
N VAL A 35 -16.76 9.01 -5.36
CA VAL A 35 -15.85 8.87 -4.23
C VAL A 35 -16.57 9.15 -2.91
N ALA A 36 -17.37 10.21 -2.84
CA ALA A 36 -18.15 10.53 -1.65
C ALA A 36 -19.12 9.39 -1.25
N LYS A 37 -19.72 8.69 -2.22
CA LYS A 37 -20.59 7.53 -1.95
C LYS A 37 -19.82 6.35 -1.39
N VAL A 38 -18.67 6.01 -2.00
CA VAL A 38 -17.79 4.93 -1.52
C VAL A 38 -17.28 5.23 -0.12
N THR A 39 -16.85 6.47 0.13
CA THR A 39 -16.38 6.91 1.46
C THR A 39 -17.51 6.93 2.50
N ALA A 40 -18.76 7.14 2.10
CA ALA A 40 -19.91 7.12 3.00
C ALA A 40 -20.30 5.70 3.46
N ASN A 41 -19.92 4.66 2.72
CA ASN A 41 -20.13 3.26 3.10
C ASN A 41 -19.13 2.86 4.21
N LYS A 42 -19.49 3.16 5.46
CA LYS A 42 -18.60 2.97 6.61
C LYS A 42 -18.59 1.52 7.10
N PRO A 43 -17.44 1.03 7.64
CA PRO A 43 -17.34 -0.32 8.20
C PRO A 43 -18.28 -0.51 9.39
N GLU A 44 -18.96 -1.67 9.44
CA GLU A 44 -19.85 -2.02 10.54
C GLU A 44 -19.09 -2.10 11.86
N GLY A 45 -19.57 -1.39 12.86
CA GLY A 45 -18.94 -1.33 14.18
C GLY A 45 -17.67 -0.46 14.27
N GLY A 46 -17.40 0.32 13.22
CA GLY A 46 -16.27 1.23 13.13
C GLY A 46 -15.02 0.59 12.53
N GLU A 47 -13.97 1.39 12.36
CA GLU A 47 -12.76 1.05 11.62
C GLU A 47 -11.98 -0.14 12.22
N VAL A 48 -11.89 -0.23 13.55
CA VAL A 48 -11.17 -1.34 14.24
C VAL A 48 -11.93 -2.66 14.10
N ALA A 49 -13.27 -2.63 14.23
CA ALA A 49 -14.11 -3.82 14.08
C ALA A 49 -14.14 -4.30 12.62
N GLY A 50 -14.30 -3.38 11.67
CA GLY A 50 -14.23 -3.66 10.24
C GLY A 50 -12.91 -4.29 9.83
N ALA A 51 -11.79 -3.67 10.18
CA ALA A 51 -10.46 -4.21 9.90
C ALA A 51 -10.25 -5.61 10.49
N ARG A 52 -10.73 -5.84 11.71
CA ARG A 52 -10.67 -7.18 12.36
C ARG A 52 -11.50 -8.21 11.60
N ALA A 53 -12.68 -7.84 11.13
CA ALA A 53 -13.56 -8.73 10.37
C ALA A 53 -12.98 -9.10 9.00
N GLN A 54 -12.20 -8.22 8.38
CA GLN A 54 -11.58 -8.43 7.07
C GLN A 54 -10.44 -9.46 7.08
N GLN A 55 -9.72 -9.64 8.22
CA GLN A 55 -8.49 -10.45 8.27
C GLN A 55 -8.66 -11.91 7.83
N PRO A 56 -9.69 -12.68 8.26
CA PRO A 56 -9.83 -14.07 7.87
C PRO A 56 -10.05 -14.23 6.36
N MET A 57 -10.85 -13.37 5.76
CA MET A 57 -11.15 -13.37 4.33
C MET A 57 -9.90 -13.04 3.51
N LEU A 58 -9.16 -12.00 3.87
CA LEU A 58 -7.91 -11.63 3.20
C LEU A 58 -6.87 -12.76 3.24
N LYS A 59 -6.69 -13.38 4.41
CA LYS A 59 -5.80 -14.55 4.54
C LYS A 59 -6.23 -15.70 3.65
N GLN A 60 -7.54 -15.98 3.58
CA GLN A 60 -8.07 -17.05 2.75
C GLN A 60 -7.82 -16.81 1.26
N ILE A 61 -8.00 -15.57 0.79
CA ILE A 61 -7.69 -15.20 -0.61
C ILE A 61 -6.21 -15.44 -0.93
N VAL A 62 -5.29 -15.11 -0.01
CA VAL A 62 -3.86 -15.40 -0.19
C VAL A 62 -3.60 -16.88 -0.40
N ILE A 63 -4.29 -17.75 0.36
CA ILE A 63 -4.17 -19.21 0.28
C ILE A 63 -4.79 -19.73 -1.03
N ASP A 64 -6.04 -19.39 -1.29
CA ASP A 64 -6.83 -19.96 -2.41
C ASP A 64 -6.24 -19.59 -3.78
N ASN A 65 -5.65 -18.38 -3.89
CA ASN A 65 -5.03 -17.90 -5.12
C ASN A 65 -3.51 -18.18 -5.19
N ASN A 66 -2.97 -18.92 -4.21
CA ASN A 66 -1.54 -19.24 -4.15
C ASN A 66 -0.66 -17.99 -4.35
N ILE A 67 -0.99 -16.91 -3.63
CA ILE A 67 -0.32 -15.60 -3.78
C ILE A 67 1.09 -15.66 -3.25
N ALA A 68 1.27 -16.19 -2.05
CA ALA A 68 2.55 -16.44 -1.40
C ALA A 68 2.37 -17.48 -0.30
N SER A 69 3.44 -18.16 0.07
CA SER A 69 3.42 -19.08 1.22
C SER A 69 3.28 -18.31 2.54
N ILE A 70 2.60 -18.93 3.51
CA ILE A 70 2.48 -18.39 4.88
C ILE A 70 3.43 -19.19 5.76
N PRO A 71 4.59 -18.62 6.17
CA PRO A 71 5.69 -19.40 6.75
C PRO A 71 5.48 -19.80 8.21
N GLY A 72 4.38 -19.39 8.84
CA GLY A 72 4.13 -19.72 10.24
C GLY A 72 2.66 -19.59 10.66
N PRO A 73 2.32 -20.02 11.88
CA PRO A 73 0.95 -19.99 12.39
C PRO A 73 0.53 -18.63 12.95
N GLU A 74 1.42 -17.64 12.97
CA GLU A 74 1.19 -16.34 13.58
C GLU A 74 0.01 -15.63 12.93
N HIS A 75 -0.61 -14.76 13.70
CA HIS A 75 -1.67 -13.86 13.26
C HIS A 75 -1.45 -12.47 13.86
N ALA A 76 -1.87 -11.44 13.16
CA ALA A 76 -1.87 -10.08 13.68
C ALA A 76 -3.15 -9.84 14.48
N LEU A 77 -3.01 -9.21 15.64
CA LEU A 77 -4.12 -8.61 16.36
C LEU A 77 -4.54 -7.31 15.65
N VAL A 78 -5.78 -6.87 15.86
CA VAL A 78 -6.24 -5.56 15.40
C VAL A 78 -6.75 -4.80 16.63
N ASP A 79 -6.20 -3.60 16.86
CA ASP A 79 -6.52 -2.81 18.04
C ASP A 79 -6.45 -1.30 17.76
N GLU A 80 -6.98 -0.52 18.69
CA GLU A 80 -6.92 0.95 18.63
C GLU A 80 -5.50 1.44 18.91
N ALA A 81 -5.02 2.42 18.12
CA ALA A 81 -3.72 3.02 18.32
C ALA A 81 -3.65 3.75 19.69
N PRO A 82 -2.57 3.53 20.47
CA PRO A 82 -2.40 4.25 21.72
C PRO A 82 -2.24 5.77 21.46
N PRO A 83 -2.69 6.64 22.39
CA PRO A 83 -2.78 8.08 22.16
C PRO A 83 -1.49 8.74 21.62
N HIS A 84 -0.33 8.29 22.08
CA HIS A 84 0.97 8.83 21.65
C HIS A 84 1.43 8.39 20.26
N ARG A 85 0.66 7.53 19.58
CA ARG A 85 0.95 6.98 18.24
C ARG A 85 -0.17 7.27 17.23
N ARG A 86 -1.07 8.21 17.50
CA ARG A 86 -2.22 8.58 16.64
C ARG A 86 -1.89 9.66 15.60
N PHE A 87 -0.62 9.77 15.22
CA PHE A 87 -0.18 10.71 14.18
C PHE A 87 -0.30 10.16 12.75
N ASN A 88 -0.66 8.88 12.61
CA ASN A 88 -1.04 8.22 11.37
C ASN A 88 -2.36 7.50 11.58
N PHE A 89 -3.17 7.39 10.53
CA PHE A 89 -4.43 6.64 10.56
C PHE A 89 -4.20 5.18 10.96
N ALA A 90 -3.23 4.50 10.36
CA ALA A 90 -2.96 3.10 10.61
C ALA A 90 -1.47 2.77 10.54
N TYR A 91 -1.07 1.74 11.26
CA TYR A 91 0.26 1.13 11.19
C TYR A 91 0.24 -0.26 11.82
N ILE A 92 1.19 -1.10 11.45
CA ILE A 92 1.41 -2.38 12.13
C ILE A 92 2.68 -2.34 12.97
N ASN A 93 2.61 -2.91 14.18
CA ASN A 93 3.78 -3.17 15.03
C ASN A 93 4.09 -4.66 14.96
N ILE A 94 5.28 -5.00 14.50
CA ILE A 94 5.71 -6.38 14.28
C ILE A 94 7.00 -6.61 15.07
N PRO A 95 7.03 -7.67 15.92
CA PRO A 95 8.23 -8.05 16.64
C PRO A 95 9.39 -8.38 15.68
N GLY A 96 10.60 -8.00 16.07
CA GLY A 96 11.79 -8.38 15.33
C GLY A 96 12.12 -9.88 15.42
N PRO A 97 13.10 -10.35 14.66
CA PRO A 97 13.41 -11.79 14.54
C PRO A 97 13.81 -12.47 15.84
N PHE A 98 14.25 -11.72 16.84
CA PHE A 98 14.69 -12.24 18.16
C PHE A 98 13.68 -11.95 19.28
N GLU A 99 12.58 -11.27 19.00
CA GLU A 99 11.54 -10.95 19.96
C GLU A 99 10.49 -12.06 19.96
N THR A 100 10.70 -13.06 20.79
CA THR A 100 9.81 -14.22 20.87
C THR A 100 8.62 -13.99 21.81
N GLY A 101 7.44 -14.48 21.42
CA GLY A 101 6.23 -14.44 22.26
C GLY A 101 5.52 -13.08 22.31
N MET A 102 5.95 -12.10 21.55
CA MET A 102 5.26 -10.83 21.39
C MET A 102 4.29 -10.91 20.20
N PRO A 103 3.06 -10.36 20.33
CA PRO A 103 2.11 -10.33 19.23
C PRO A 103 2.48 -9.25 18.22
N SER A 104 2.19 -9.49 16.92
CA SER A 104 2.05 -8.43 15.95
C SER A 104 0.68 -7.77 16.13
N THR A 105 0.61 -6.45 16.03
CA THR A 105 -0.66 -5.72 16.19
C THR A 105 -0.80 -4.65 15.11
N TYR A 106 -1.85 -4.76 14.33
CA TYR A 106 -2.33 -3.73 13.43
C TYR A 106 -3.12 -2.71 14.22
N PHE A 107 -2.61 -1.50 14.32
CA PHE A 107 -3.19 -0.40 15.06
C PHE A 107 -3.88 0.58 14.14
N ILE A 108 -5.09 1.02 14.53
CA ILE A 108 -5.88 2.02 13.83
C ILE A 108 -6.14 3.19 14.78
N ALA A 109 -5.87 4.41 14.34
CA ALA A 109 -6.13 5.60 15.13
C ALA A 109 -7.61 6.00 14.99
N PRO A 110 -8.36 6.10 16.09
CA PRO A 110 -9.70 6.65 16.06
C PRO A 110 -9.65 8.16 15.75
N PRO A 111 -10.76 8.75 15.30
CA PRO A 111 -10.85 10.19 15.16
C PRO A 111 -10.63 10.91 16.49
N ASP A 112 -10.14 12.14 16.43
CA ASP A 112 -9.96 12.95 17.64
C ASP A 112 -11.34 13.29 18.25
N PRO A 113 -11.60 12.96 19.52
CA PRO A 113 -12.87 13.25 20.15
C PRO A 113 -13.18 14.75 20.32
N GLU A 114 -12.17 15.64 20.15
CA GLU A 114 -12.36 17.08 20.17
C GLU A 114 -12.84 17.65 18.83
N TRP A 115 -12.79 16.87 17.75
CA TRP A 115 -13.30 17.27 16.44
C TRP A 115 -14.84 17.29 16.41
N SER A 116 -15.40 18.03 15.44
CA SER A 116 -16.84 17.98 15.17
C SER A 116 -17.28 16.54 14.80
N GLU A 117 -18.56 16.22 15.02
CA GLU A 117 -19.10 14.91 14.61
C GLU A 117 -18.94 14.67 13.09
N GLU A 118 -19.02 15.73 12.29
CA GLU A 118 -18.82 15.69 10.84
C GLU A 118 -17.37 15.33 10.48
N ASP A 119 -16.39 15.99 11.14
CA ASP A 119 -14.97 15.71 10.90
C ASP A 119 -14.58 14.31 11.40
N GLN A 120 -15.11 13.88 12.54
CA GLN A 120 -14.89 12.53 13.05
C GLN A 120 -15.41 11.49 12.06
N LEU A 121 -16.60 11.69 11.51
CA LEU A 121 -17.18 10.78 10.50
C LEU A 121 -16.39 10.83 9.19
N ALA A 122 -15.91 12.00 8.76
CA ALA A 122 -15.10 12.15 7.56
C ALA A 122 -13.75 11.42 7.68
N TYR A 123 -13.14 11.42 8.87
CA TYR A 123 -11.86 10.76 9.14
C TYR A 123 -11.92 9.23 9.04
N ILE A 124 -13.05 8.63 9.40
CA ILE A 124 -13.24 7.17 9.26
C ILE A 124 -13.30 6.81 7.77
N PRO A 125 -12.44 5.90 7.28
CA PRO A 125 -12.47 5.50 5.87
C PRO A 125 -13.76 4.77 5.50
N GLY A 126 -14.06 4.70 4.21
CA GLY A 126 -15.07 3.76 3.70
C GLY A 126 -14.61 2.31 3.87
N GLU A 127 -15.54 1.36 3.83
CA GLU A 127 -15.25 -0.07 3.98
C GLU A 127 -14.24 -0.56 2.95
N ALA A 128 -14.37 -0.15 1.68
CA ALA A 128 -13.46 -0.54 0.61
C ALA A 128 -12.07 0.10 0.73
N ASP A 129 -11.98 1.33 1.24
CA ASP A 129 -10.72 2.00 1.53
C ASP A 129 -10.01 1.30 2.70
N LEU A 130 -10.72 1.02 3.80
CA LEU A 130 -10.20 0.25 4.93
C LEU A 130 -9.73 -1.15 4.52
N LEU A 131 -10.42 -1.79 3.57
CA LEU A 131 -10.01 -3.09 3.02
C LEU A 131 -8.63 -3.01 2.37
N ALA A 132 -8.38 -1.98 1.56
CA ALA A 132 -7.08 -1.76 0.95
C ALA A 132 -5.97 -1.48 2.00
N VAL A 133 -6.30 -0.74 3.08
CA VAL A 133 -5.37 -0.54 4.21
C VAL A 133 -5.10 -1.85 4.94
N SER A 134 -6.11 -2.71 5.15
CA SER A 134 -5.94 -4.03 5.77
C SER A 134 -5.07 -4.98 4.92
N VAL A 135 -5.15 -4.87 3.59
CA VAL A 135 -4.23 -5.57 2.68
C VAL A 135 -2.80 -5.06 2.87
N HIS A 136 -2.61 -3.73 2.91
CA HIS A 136 -1.31 -3.08 3.09
C HIS A 136 -0.64 -3.49 4.40
N GLU A 137 -1.39 -3.44 5.49
CA GLU A 137 -0.82 -3.68 6.82
C GLU A 137 -0.63 -5.19 7.12
N VAL A 138 -1.57 -6.05 6.66
CA VAL A 138 -1.57 -7.44 7.13
C VAL A 138 -1.44 -8.47 5.99
N TRP A 139 -2.50 -8.73 5.21
CA TRP A 139 -2.55 -9.84 4.26
C TRP A 139 -2.75 -9.40 2.81
N PRO A 140 -1.70 -9.54 1.98
CA PRO A 140 -0.34 -10.07 2.20
C PRO A 140 0.73 -8.98 2.39
N GLY A 141 0.38 -7.80 2.92
CA GLY A 141 1.27 -6.65 3.08
C GLY A 141 2.40 -6.83 4.10
N HIS A 142 2.59 -5.83 4.97
CA HIS A 142 3.70 -5.79 5.92
C HIS A 142 3.79 -7.03 6.80
N PHE A 143 2.66 -7.51 7.35
CA PHE A 143 2.70 -8.67 8.25
C PHE A 143 3.27 -9.92 7.56
N LEU A 144 2.75 -10.29 6.38
CA LEU A 144 3.27 -11.44 5.65
C LEU A 144 4.74 -11.24 5.25
N GLN A 145 5.10 -10.05 4.79
CA GLN A 145 6.48 -9.71 4.43
C GLN A 145 7.43 -9.93 5.61
N TYR A 146 7.07 -9.47 6.81
CA TYR A 146 7.89 -9.67 8.00
C TYR A 146 7.92 -11.11 8.51
N LEU A 147 6.85 -11.89 8.30
CA LEU A 147 6.90 -13.33 8.57
C LEU A 147 8.00 -14.03 7.75
N HIS A 148 8.19 -13.60 6.51
CA HIS A 148 9.29 -14.08 5.66
C HIS A 148 10.64 -13.53 6.10
N SER A 149 10.77 -12.21 6.22
CA SER A 149 12.06 -11.57 6.52
C SER A 149 12.63 -11.98 7.88
N ASN A 150 11.77 -12.20 8.89
CA ASN A 150 12.22 -12.71 10.19
C ASN A 150 12.73 -14.17 10.14
N ARG A 151 12.48 -14.89 9.06
CA ARG A 151 12.91 -16.30 8.85
C ARG A 151 14.00 -16.44 7.79
N THR A 152 14.39 -15.34 7.15
CA THR A 152 15.48 -15.42 6.16
C THR A 152 16.78 -15.86 6.79
N GLN A 153 17.57 -16.62 6.03
CA GLN A 153 18.93 -17.00 6.42
C GLN A 153 19.97 -15.89 6.13
N ASN A 154 19.55 -14.83 5.50
CA ASN A 154 20.39 -13.67 5.20
C ASN A 154 20.35 -12.67 6.37
N ASN A 155 21.35 -12.73 7.25
CA ASN A 155 21.46 -11.82 8.39
C ASN A 155 21.43 -10.33 7.98
N VAL A 156 22.02 -9.98 6.84
CA VAL A 156 21.97 -8.58 6.35
C VAL A 156 20.56 -8.20 5.96
N GLY A 157 19.88 -9.02 5.16
CA GLY A 157 18.50 -8.79 4.74
C GLY A 157 17.48 -8.84 5.88
N GLN A 158 17.84 -9.51 7.00
CA GLN A 158 17.01 -9.57 8.20
C GLN A 158 17.06 -8.27 9.03
N HIS A 159 18.22 -7.61 9.07
CA HIS A 159 18.47 -6.46 9.95
C HIS A 159 18.51 -5.11 9.25
N PHE A 160 18.84 -5.09 7.96
CA PHE A 160 18.98 -3.86 7.18
C PHE A 160 17.92 -3.81 6.10
N GLY A 161 16.83 -3.11 6.40
CA GLY A 161 15.73 -2.94 5.49
C GLY A 161 15.77 -1.63 4.71
N THR A 162 15.12 -1.61 3.55
CA THR A 162 14.90 -0.40 2.78
C THR A 162 13.43 -0.01 2.78
N TYR A 163 13.19 1.28 2.87
CA TYR A 163 11.86 1.86 2.79
C TYR A 163 11.16 1.47 1.47
N THR A 164 11.92 1.53 0.36
CA THR A 164 11.43 1.16 -0.98
C THR A 164 10.95 -0.29 -1.05
N PHE A 165 11.62 -1.22 -0.33
CA PHE A 165 11.17 -2.61 -0.30
C PHE A 165 9.89 -2.74 0.52
N SER A 166 9.91 -2.31 1.80
CA SER A 166 8.79 -2.56 2.72
C SER A 166 7.51 -1.88 2.27
N GLU A 167 7.57 -0.59 1.99
CA GLU A 167 6.39 0.16 1.55
C GLU A 167 6.02 -0.15 0.10
N GLY A 168 7.03 -0.40 -0.73
CA GLY A 168 6.80 -0.83 -2.11
C GLY A 168 6.07 -2.16 -2.17
N TRP A 169 6.46 -3.13 -1.34
CA TRP A 169 5.77 -4.42 -1.23
C TRP A 169 4.31 -4.23 -0.77
N ALA A 170 4.09 -3.56 0.35
CA ALA A 170 2.76 -3.35 0.89
C ALA A 170 1.85 -2.62 -0.11
N HIS A 171 2.35 -1.57 -0.76
CA HIS A 171 1.60 -0.86 -1.80
C HIS A 171 1.38 -1.70 -3.08
N TYR A 172 2.35 -2.53 -3.45
CA TYR A 172 2.20 -3.49 -4.55
C TYR A 172 1.06 -4.48 -4.28
N THR A 173 0.96 -4.97 -3.05
CA THR A 173 -0.06 -5.97 -2.69
C THR A 173 -1.49 -5.44 -2.75
N GLU A 174 -1.72 -4.16 -2.55
CA GLU A 174 -3.04 -3.54 -2.65
C GLU A 174 -3.67 -3.77 -4.05
N GLN A 175 -2.94 -3.45 -5.10
CA GLN A 175 -3.39 -3.69 -6.48
C GLN A 175 -3.36 -5.18 -6.83
N MET A 176 -2.29 -5.87 -6.46
CA MET A 176 -2.10 -7.29 -6.76
C MET A 176 -3.24 -8.16 -6.21
N MET A 177 -3.78 -7.84 -5.03
CA MET A 177 -4.92 -8.57 -4.46
C MET A 177 -6.20 -8.35 -5.27
N VAL A 178 -6.47 -7.15 -5.74
CA VAL A 178 -7.61 -6.88 -6.64
C VAL A 178 -7.43 -7.62 -7.97
N ASP A 179 -6.23 -7.57 -8.54
CA ASP A 179 -5.89 -8.32 -9.77
C ASP A 179 -5.96 -9.85 -9.57
N ALA A 180 -5.85 -10.32 -8.32
CA ALA A 180 -6.00 -11.72 -7.92
C ALA A 180 -7.44 -12.13 -7.61
N GLY A 181 -8.40 -11.22 -7.67
CA GLY A 181 -9.83 -11.47 -7.47
C GLY A 181 -10.42 -11.00 -6.14
N LEU A 182 -9.69 -10.19 -5.35
CA LEU A 182 -10.29 -9.52 -4.19
C LEU A 182 -11.44 -8.63 -4.67
N GLY A 183 -12.63 -8.84 -4.08
CA GLY A 183 -13.85 -8.13 -4.43
C GLY A 183 -14.63 -8.72 -5.61
N ASP A 184 -14.12 -9.77 -6.28
CA ASP A 184 -14.82 -10.47 -7.39
C ASP A 184 -15.36 -9.52 -8.49
N GLY A 185 -14.57 -8.47 -8.81
CA GLY A 185 -14.93 -7.46 -9.80
C GLY A 185 -15.80 -6.31 -9.27
N ASP A 186 -16.04 -6.23 -7.96
CA ASP A 186 -16.78 -5.13 -7.35
C ASP A 186 -16.07 -3.78 -7.60
N PRO A 187 -16.69 -2.82 -8.34
CA PRO A 187 -16.07 -1.54 -8.60
C PRO A 187 -15.84 -0.71 -7.32
N GLU A 188 -16.60 -0.92 -6.23
CA GLU A 188 -16.39 -0.24 -4.97
C GLU A 188 -15.04 -0.64 -4.35
N VAL A 189 -14.70 -1.93 -4.36
CA VAL A 189 -13.40 -2.43 -3.90
C VAL A 189 -12.25 -1.88 -4.75
N ARG A 190 -12.45 -1.81 -6.07
CA ARG A 190 -11.47 -1.20 -6.99
C ARG A 190 -11.26 0.29 -6.69
N ILE A 191 -12.34 1.04 -6.43
CA ILE A 191 -12.26 2.46 -6.07
C ILE A 191 -11.50 2.63 -4.76
N GLY A 192 -11.79 1.87 -3.71
CA GLY A 192 -11.07 1.94 -2.43
C GLY A 192 -9.57 1.69 -2.59
N GLN A 193 -9.18 0.70 -3.39
CA GLN A 193 -7.76 0.46 -3.72
C GLN A 193 -7.15 1.65 -4.47
N LEU A 194 -7.87 2.25 -5.43
CA LEU A 194 -7.37 3.39 -6.21
C LEU A 194 -7.23 4.65 -5.39
N LEU A 195 -8.10 4.91 -4.41
CA LEU A 195 -7.94 6.03 -3.47
C LEU A 195 -6.62 5.90 -2.68
N ASN A 196 -6.31 4.69 -2.22
CA ASN A 196 -5.01 4.40 -1.61
C ASN A 196 -3.85 4.58 -2.57
N ALA A 197 -3.98 4.14 -3.83
CA ALA A 197 -2.93 4.33 -4.84
C ALA A 197 -2.70 5.82 -5.15
N LEU A 198 -3.75 6.62 -5.28
CA LEU A 198 -3.66 8.06 -5.53
C LEU A 198 -3.02 8.81 -4.36
N LEU A 199 -3.34 8.42 -3.11
CA LEU A 199 -2.65 8.96 -1.94
C LEU A 199 -1.13 8.77 -2.05
N ARG A 200 -0.66 7.56 -2.42
CA ARG A 200 0.79 7.26 -2.58
C ARG A 200 1.39 7.95 -3.81
N ASN A 201 0.61 8.12 -4.87
CA ASN A 201 1.04 8.91 -6.04
C ASN A 201 1.27 10.38 -5.67
N VAL A 202 0.36 10.99 -4.90
CA VAL A 202 0.53 12.37 -4.45
C VAL A 202 1.69 12.49 -3.47
N ARG A 203 1.90 11.53 -2.55
CA ARG A 203 3.11 11.46 -1.72
C ARG A 203 4.38 11.49 -2.57
N TYR A 204 4.40 10.74 -3.67
CA TYR A 204 5.53 10.67 -4.60
C TYR A 204 5.82 12.04 -5.23
N MET A 205 4.80 12.67 -5.81
CA MET A 205 4.94 13.96 -6.48
C MET A 205 5.24 15.09 -5.50
N SER A 206 4.59 15.07 -4.33
CA SER A 206 4.81 16.04 -3.25
C SER A 206 6.24 15.96 -2.70
N ALA A 207 6.79 14.76 -2.47
CA ALA A 207 8.17 14.62 -2.01
C ALA A 207 9.16 15.26 -2.98
N ILE A 208 9.01 15.02 -4.28
CA ILE A 208 9.85 15.65 -5.30
C ILE A 208 9.66 17.17 -5.28
N GLY A 209 8.40 17.63 -5.27
CA GLY A 209 8.07 19.05 -5.28
C GLY A 209 8.63 19.82 -4.09
N LEU A 210 8.37 19.33 -2.87
CA LEU A 210 8.81 19.97 -1.62
C LEU A 210 10.34 20.02 -1.49
N HIS A 211 11.03 18.92 -1.84
CA HIS A 211 12.47 18.82 -1.57
C HIS A 211 13.36 19.28 -2.73
N THR A 212 12.83 19.42 -3.95
CA THR A 212 13.67 19.73 -5.13
C THR A 212 13.15 20.85 -6.02
N GLU A 213 11.88 21.25 -5.88
CA GLU A 213 11.25 22.18 -6.83
C GLU A 213 10.63 23.41 -6.15
N GLY A 214 10.77 23.55 -4.82
CA GLY A 214 10.26 24.71 -4.08
C GLY A 214 8.75 24.73 -3.89
N MET A 215 8.07 23.58 -4.02
CA MET A 215 6.65 23.44 -3.70
C MET A 215 6.39 23.87 -2.24
N THR A 216 5.32 24.60 -2.00
CA THR A 216 4.90 24.96 -0.64
C THR A 216 4.07 23.84 0.01
N VAL A 217 3.91 23.89 1.33
CA VAL A 217 3.06 22.95 2.08
C VAL A 217 1.60 23.08 1.63
N GLU A 218 1.14 24.30 1.36
CA GLU A 218 -0.22 24.60 0.91
C GLU A 218 -0.48 24.01 -0.50
N GLU A 219 0.50 24.13 -1.41
CA GLU A 219 0.42 23.49 -2.74
C GLU A 219 0.39 21.98 -2.63
N SER A 220 1.19 21.39 -1.75
CA SER A 220 1.17 19.97 -1.45
C SER A 220 -0.18 19.52 -0.90
N GLN A 221 -0.72 20.22 0.12
CA GLN A 221 -2.03 19.93 0.71
C GLN A 221 -3.13 19.96 -0.36
N LYS A 222 -3.17 21.00 -1.18
CA LYS A 222 -4.12 21.13 -2.29
C LYS A 222 -4.03 19.94 -3.27
N MET A 223 -2.82 19.45 -3.54
CA MET A 223 -2.65 18.27 -4.39
C MET A 223 -3.26 17.01 -3.74
N PHE A 224 -3.14 16.81 -2.43
CA PHE A 224 -3.81 15.71 -1.72
C PHE A 224 -5.33 15.83 -1.78
N GLU A 225 -5.88 17.01 -1.62
CA GLU A 225 -7.33 17.26 -1.72
C GLU A 225 -7.86 17.00 -3.14
N GLU A 226 -7.20 17.55 -4.16
CA GLU A 226 -7.69 17.54 -5.55
C GLU A 226 -7.38 16.25 -6.32
N LYS A 227 -6.24 15.58 -6.04
CA LYS A 227 -5.76 14.43 -6.81
C LYS A 227 -5.88 13.11 -6.06
N ALA A 228 -5.85 13.14 -4.74
CA ALA A 228 -6.00 11.96 -3.90
C ALA A 228 -7.35 11.93 -3.15
N PHE A 229 -8.23 12.92 -3.38
CA PHE A 229 -9.57 13.00 -2.79
C PHE A 229 -9.56 12.94 -1.26
N GLN A 230 -8.48 13.44 -0.64
CA GLN A 230 -8.35 13.46 0.81
C GLN A 230 -9.18 14.59 1.41
N ASP A 231 -9.77 14.34 2.58
CA ASP A 231 -10.34 15.40 3.41
C ASP A 231 -9.25 16.36 3.90
N PHE A 232 -9.66 17.52 4.37
CA PHE A 232 -8.75 18.59 4.82
C PHE A 232 -7.77 18.11 5.91
N GLY A 233 -8.24 17.33 6.89
CA GLY A 233 -7.42 16.86 8.00
C GLY A 233 -6.30 15.92 7.52
N ASN A 234 -6.67 14.90 6.75
CA ASN A 234 -5.70 13.97 6.16
C ASN A 234 -4.76 14.70 5.18
N ALA A 235 -5.28 15.55 4.29
CA ALA A 235 -4.47 16.29 3.34
C ALA A 235 -3.41 17.17 4.03
N SER A 236 -3.81 17.90 5.09
CA SER A 236 -2.91 18.69 5.91
C SER A 236 -1.83 17.84 6.58
N GLN A 237 -2.22 16.72 7.23
CA GLN A 237 -1.29 15.79 7.86
C GLN A 237 -0.26 15.25 6.87
N GLN A 238 -0.70 14.83 5.68
CA GLN A 238 0.16 14.31 4.63
C GLN A 238 1.16 15.36 4.12
N ALA A 239 0.69 16.59 3.88
CA ALA A 239 1.53 17.67 3.40
C ALA A 239 2.62 18.05 4.43
N TYR A 240 2.26 18.17 5.72
CA TYR A 240 3.23 18.42 6.78
C TYR A 240 4.23 17.28 6.94
N ARG A 241 3.79 16.02 6.91
CA ARG A 241 4.71 14.89 6.94
C ARG A 241 5.69 14.91 5.76
N GLY A 242 5.24 15.32 4.58
CA GLY A 242 6.09 15.47 3.40
C GLY A 242 7.29 16.39 3.61
N THR A 243 7.23 17.37 4.51
CA THR A 243 8.32 18.33 4.78
C THR A 243 9.55 17.69 5.42
N TYR A 244 9.38 16.61 6.18
CA TYR A 244 10.47 15.90 6.87
C TYR A 244 10.67 14.46 6.42
N ASP A 245 9.81 13.94 5.55
CA ASP A 245 9.91 12.60 4.98
C ASP A 245 10.20 12.64 3.47
N PRO A 246 11.45 12.89 3.05
CA PRO A 246 11.82 12.85 1.64
C PRO A 246 11.66 11.45 1.04
N GLY A 247 11.54 10.43 1.88
CA GLY A 247 11.31 9.03 1.50
C GLY A 247 9.88 8.73 1.03
N TYR A 248 8.97 9.68 1.05
CA TYR A 248 7.57 9.50 0.65
C TYR A 248 7.36 8.91 -0.75
N LEU A 249 8.31 9.15 -1.66
CA LEU A 249 8.27 8.59 -3.01
C LEU A 249 8.42 7.06 -3.03
N ASN A 250 8.97 6.45 -1.97
CA ASN A 250 9.35 5.04 -1.94
C ASN A 250 8.17 4.06 -2.04
N TYR A 251 6.96 4.46 -1.67
CA TYR A 251 5.75 3.65 -1.85
C TYR A 251 5.52 3.29 -3.32
N THR A 252 5.25 4.30 -4.13
CA THR A 252 5.00 4.13 -5.58
C THR A 252 6.26 3.66 -6.31
N LEU A 253 7.44 4.17 -5.96
CA LEU A 253 8.70 3.74 -6.57
C LEU A 253 8.92 2.24 -6.38
N GLY A 254 8.80 1.76 -5.15
CA GLY A 254 8.97 0.34 -4.83
C GLY A 254 7.95 -0.54 -5.54
N LYS A 255 6.66 -0.14 -5.53
CA LYS A 255 5.60 -0.84 -6.30
C LYS A 255 5.95 -0.98 -7.78
N LEU A 256 6.40 0.11 -8.43
CA LEU A 256 6.77 0.09 -9.84
C LEU A 256 7.94 -0.83 -10.10
N MET A 257 8.97 -0.81 -9.23
CA MET A 257 10.12 -1.70 -9.32
C MET A 257 9.74 -3.17 -9.14
N ILE A 258 8.85 -3.48 -8.20
CA ILE A 258 8.37 -4.85 -7.94
C ILE A 258 7.54 -5.34 -9.12
N ASN A 259 6.63 -4.52 -9.65
CA ASN A 259 5.85 -4.86 -10.85
C ASN A 259 6.79 -5.21 -12.02
N LYS A 260 7.77 -4.36 -12.29
CA LYS A 260 8.74 -4.60 -13.37
C LYS A 260 9.51 -5.90 -13.16
N LEU A 261 10.01 -6.13 -11.95
CA LEU A 261 10.74 -7.36 -11.63
C LEU A 261 9.84 -8.60 -11.75
N ARG A 262 8.59 -8.53 -11.27
CA ARG A 262 7.63 -9.62 -11.40
C ARG A 262 7.37 -9.97 -12.86
N ASP A 263 7.12 -8.96 -13.68
CA ASP A 263 6.81 -9.16 -15.09
C ASP A 263 8.00 -9.78 -15.83
N ASP A 264 9.21 -9.25 -15.63
CA ASP A 264 10.44 -9.79 -16.23
C ASP A 264 10.74 -11.22 -15.74
N TRP A 265 10.58 -11.49 -14.43
CA TRP A 265 10.87 -12.81 -13.88
C TRP A 265 9.83 -13.85 -14.30
N THR A 266 8.55 -13.47 -14.41
CA THR A 266 7.48 -14.40 -14.78
C THR A 266 7.36 -14.60 -16.29
N GLU A 267 7.99 -13.74 -17.10
CA GLU A 267 8.09 -13.93 -18.54
C GLU A 267 8.77 -15.29 -18.83
N GLY A 268 8.12 -16.11 -19.63
CA GLY A 268 8.59 -17.47 -19.92
C GLY A 268 8.45 -18.50 -18.77
N ARG A 269 7.96 -18.10 -17.59
CA ARG A 269 7.74 -18.97 -16.43
C ARG A 269 6.25 -19.22 -16.09
N GLY A 270 5.34 -18.89 -17.01
CA GLY A 270 3.90 -19.12 -16.86
C GLY A 270 3.10 -17.89 -16.45
N GLY A 271 3.70 -16.70 -16.43
CA GLY A 271 2.99 -15.44 -16.14
C GLY A 271 2.31 -15.47 -14.77
N ARG A 272 1.00 -15.28 -14.73
CA ARG A 272 0.20 -15.24 -13.50
C ARG A 272 0.35 -16.49 -12.62
N GLU A 273 0.47 -17.68 -13.20
CA GLU A 273 0.63 -18.92 -12.47
C GLU A 273 1.95 -19.00 -11.67
N ALA A 274 2.95 -18.20 -12.07
CA ALA A 274 4.23 -18.14 -11.40
C ALA A 274 4.29 -17.11 -10.25
N TRP A 275 3.23 -16.32 -10.00
CA TRP A 275 3.26 -15.26 -9.00
C TRP A 275 3.60 -15.77 -7.60
N GLY A 276 3.01 -16.87 -7.15
CA GLY A 276 3.32 -17.41 -5.83
C GLY A 276 4.81 -17.72 -5.65
N LYS A 277 5.43 -18.33 -6.68
CA LYS A 277 6.87 -18.64 -6.67
C LYS A 277 7.73 -17.35 -6.71
N PHE A 278 7.29 -16.38 -7.50
CA PHE A 278 7.95 -15.05 -7.53
C PHE A 278 7.93 -14.40 -6.16
N HIS A 279 6.76 -14.34 -5.52
CA HIS A 279 6.61 -13.68 -4.22
C HIS A 279 7.42 -14.39 -3.14
N ASP A 280 7.37 -15.72 -3.09
CA ASP A 280 8.15 -16.50 -2.12
C ASP A 280 9.65 -16.25 -2.30
N GLN A 281 10.14 -16.26 -3.54
CA GLN A 281 11.54 -15.97 -3.81
C GLN A 281 11.91 -14.53 -3.45
N PHE A 282 11.10 -13.55 -3.87
CA PHE A 282 11.32 -12.12 -3.58
C PHE A 282 11.38 -11.86 -2.07
N LEU A 283 10.44 -12.41 -1.30
CA LEU A 283 10.37 -12.23 0.15
C LEU A 283 11.47 -12.97 0.91
N SER A 284 12.04 -14.04 0.33
CA SER A 284 13.09 -14.84 0.98
C SER A 284 14.41 -14.11 1.18
N TYR A 285 14.64 -13.02 0.43
CA TYR A 285 15.87 -12.21 0.56
C TYR A 285 15.89 -11.32 1.81
N GLY A 286 14.78 -11.20 2.53
CA GLY A 286 14.60 -10.20 3.58
C GLY A 286 14.15 -8.86 3.00
N VAL A 287 14.80 -7.75 3.38
CA VAL A 287 14.37 -6.38 3.01
C VAL A 287 15.48 -5.56 2.32
N PRO A 288 16.36 -6.16 1.49
CA PRO A 288 17.45 -5.43 0.85
C PRO A 288 16.94 -4.51 -0.28
N PRO A 289 17.79 -3.64 -0.86
CA PRO A 289 17.43 -2.84 -2.03
C PRO A 289 16.93 -3.70 -3.20
N ILE A 290 15.79 -3.34 -3.79
CA ILE A 290 15.16 -4.08 -4.88
C ILE A 290 16.10 -4.31 -6.09
N PRO A 291 16.99 -3.37 -6.50
CA PRO A 291 17.92 -3.64 -7.59
C PRO A 291 18.85 -4.82 -7.33
N LEU A 292 19.28 -5.04 -6.08
CA LEU A 292 20.11 -6.20 -5.73
C LEU A 292 19.32 -7.51 -5.81
N ILE A 293 18.04 -7.48 -5.43
CA ILE A 293 17.14 -8.63 -5.57
C ILE A 293 16.93 -8.94 -7.05
N ARG A 294 16.73 -7.91 -7.88
CA ARG A 294 16.57 -8.05 -9.32
C ARG A 294 17.77 -8.78 -9.94
N GLU A 295 18.98 -8.36 -9.64
CA GLU A 295 20.20 -9.03 -10.09
C GLU A 295 20.23 -10.51 -9.69
N GLN A 296 19.89 -10.81 -8.44
CA GLN A 296 19.89 -12.18 -7.92
C GLN A 296 18.78 -13.05 -8.53
N MET A 297 17.60 -12.50 -8.75
CA MET A 297 16.45 -13.26 -9.25
C MET A 297 16.52 -13.50 -10.75
N LEU A 298 17.04 -12.56 -11.53
CA LEU A 298 17.17 -12.70 -12.97
C LEU A 298 18.45 -13.47 -13.35
N GLY A 299 19.53 -13.40 -12.55
CA GLY A 299 20.75 -14.17 -12.79
C GLY A 299 21.31 -13.92 -14.18
N GLU A 300 21.37 -14.97 -15.02
CA GLU A 300 21.86 -14.89 -16.41
C GLU A 300 20.96 -14.06 -17.34
N ASP A 301 19.68 -13.90 -16.99
CA ASP A 301 18.71 -13.06 -17.71
C ASP A 301 18.84 -11.57 -17.34
N TYR A 302 19.74 -11.21 -16.39
CA TYR A 302 19.98 -9.85 -15.99
C TYR A 302 20.87 -9.13 -17.02
N ASP A 303 20.30 -8.15 -17.71
CA ASP A 303 20.97 -7.43 -18.79
C ASP A 303 21.91 -6.31 -18.33
N GLY A 304 21.99 -6.05 -17.01
CA GLY A 304 22.85 -5.02 -16.43
C GLY A 304 22.37 -3.58 -16.66
N ASP A 305 21.50 -3.34 -17.60
CA ASP A 305 20.96 -2.02 -17.93
C ASP A 305 19.78 -1.63 -17.03
N GLY A 306 19.35 -2.56 -16.23
CA GLY A 306 18.49 -2.34 -15.09
C GLY A 306 17.44 -1.26 -15.29
N ALA A 307 16.65 -1.31 -16.36
CA ALA A 307 15.38 -0.59 -16.37
C ALA A 307 14.58 -1.11 -15.17
N ILE A 308 14.82 -0.50 -14.00
CA ILE A 308 14.18 -0.87 -12.73
C ILE A 308 12.75 -0.35 -12.65
N LEU A 309 12.36 0.50 -13.61
CA LEU A 309 11.03 1.06 -13.74
C LEU A 309 10.35 0.55 -15.01
N PRO A 310 9.02 0.37 -15.01
CA PRO A 310 8.25 0.10 -16.22
C PRO A 310 8.44 1.22 -17.26
N ASN A 311 8.50 0.86 -18.54
CA ASN A 311 8.57 1.82 -19.66
C ASN A 311 7.31 2.67 -19.78
#